data_df0076f2d361d7eae83dbece28075aef
#
_entry.id   df0076f2d361d7eae83dbece28075aef
#
_cell.length_a   1.000
_cell.length_b   1.000
_cell.length_c   1.000
_cell.angle_alpha   90.00
_cell.angle_beta   90.00
_cell.angle_gamma   90.00
#
_symmetry.space_group_name_H-M   'P 1'
#
loop_
_entity.id
_entity.type
_entity.pdbx_description
1 polymer ?
#
loop_
_entity_poly.entity_id
_entity_poly.type
_entity_poly.pdbx_seq_one_letter_code
_entity_poly.pdbx_strand_id
1 'polypeptide(L)'
;MLHGWPDLSIGWEEQLKFFGAQGYHAIAPDMRGYGSSSIPENHSDYCMKEIVGDMIELLSSLGHKEAIWVGHDWGSPVVWNIALHHPEVVKGLVSLCVSFGWGGHPNSYLSTVNRATYPIDEYPYGQWDYMFFYLDNFELVLDQMEEDLEKFLAITFRRPSDETISIFNTAEGYKSPTALITKNGGWFRQDGYQGLNSMPEIAFDRQILSDEKAQFYIDTFKNNGLRGPNSWYMNGSKNDDYAKQLGGFTAITKPVLFIAGENDSVLTPETNSHNAMACTNLTEKSLPTGHWMAMEKPLETNKLIHDWFNSNF
;
A
#
# COMPACT_ATOMS: atom_id res chain seq x y z
N MET A 1 1.66 12.17 -6.02
CA MET A 1 1.91 10.72 -5.92
C MET A 1 1.95 10.37 -4.46
N LEU A 2 1.13 9.43 -4.00
CA LEU A 2 0.91 9.11 -2.58
C LEU A 2 1.39 7.68 -2.34
N HIS A 3 2.38 7.54 -1.47
CA HIS A 3 2.92 6.24 -1.08
C HIS A 3 2.03 5.56 -0.03
N GLY A 4 2.31 4.30 0.25
CA GLY A 4 1.63 3.53 1.27
C GLY A 4 2.58 3.00 2.35
N TRP A 5 2.26 1.84 2.91
CA TRP A 5 2.97 1.22 4.03
C TRP A 5 3.98 0.17 3.55
N PRO A 6 5.15 0.13 4.13
CA PRO A 6 5.83 1.15 4.96
C PRO A 6 6.79 2.00 4.10
N ASP A 7 6.27 2.62 3.04
CA ASP A 7 7.04 3.37 2.06
C ASP A 7 7.31 4.81 2.50
N LEU A 8 8.10 5.53 1.72
CA LEU A 8 8.44 6.96 1.86
C LEU A 8 8.30 7.66 0.51
N SER A 9 8.27 8.99 0.52
CA SER A 9 8.22 9.80 -0.72
C SER A 9 9.32 9.46 -1.73
N ILE A 10 10.51 9.05 -1.25
CA ILE A 10 11.64 8.64 -2.09
C ILE A 10 11.35 7.38 -2.94
N GLY A 11 10.35 6.58 -2.57
CA GLY A 11 9.87 5.45 -3.39
C GLY A 11 9.41 5.88 -4.78
N TRP A 12 8.96 7.13 -4.91
CA TRP A 12 8.52 7.73 -6.16
C TRP A 12 9.61 8.44 -6.97
N GLU A 13 10.88 8.32 -6.59
CA GLU A 13 11.99 9.06 -7.21
C GLU A 13 12.02 8.91 -8.73
N GLU A 14 11.87 7.70 -9.26
CA GLU A 14 11.93 7.43 -10.69
C GLU A 14 10.71 8.01 -11.45
N GLN A 15 9.54 8.02 -10.80
CA GLN A 15 8.34 8.65 -11.31
C GLN A 15 8.48 10.17 -11.32
N LEU A 16 8.99 10.76 -10.23
CA LEU A 16 9.20 12.20 -10.12
C LEU A 16 10.17 12.69 -11.18
N LYS A 17 11.29 11.98 -11.40
CA LYS A 17 12.27 12.30 -12.46
C LYS A 17 11.63 12.22 -13.85
N PHE A 18 10.90 11.14 -14.11
CA PHE A 18 10.30 10.91 -15.42
C PHE A 18 9.25 11.99 -15.74
N PHE A 19 8.26 12.18 -14.86
CA PHE A 19 7.18 13.13 -15.12
C PHE A 19 7.65 14.58 -15.06
N GLY A 20 8.64 14.91 -14.21
CA GLY A 20 9.31 16.21 -14.21
C GLY A 20 9.97 16.52 -15.56
N ALA A 21 10.66 15.53 -16.16
CA ALA A 21 11.26 15.67 -17.48
C ALA A 21 10.23 15.83 -18.62
N GLN A 22 8.99 15.37 -18.42
CA GLN A 22 7.87 15.58 -19.35
C GLN A 22 7.14 16.92 -19.12
N GLY A 23 7.62 17.76 -18.19
CA GLY A 23 7.04 19.08 -17.92
C GLY A 23 5.87 19.07 -16.91
N TYR A 24 5.59 17.97 -16.23
CA TYR A 24 4.61 17.94 -15.15
C TYR A 24 5.20 18.51 -13.86
N HIS A 25 4.37 19.19 -13.07
CA HIS A 25 4.67 19.48 -11.68
C HIS A 25 4.38 18.22 -10.83
N ALA A 26 5.34 17.31 -10.79
CA ALA A 26 5.21 16.02 -10.08
C ALA A 26 5.62 16.17 -8.61
N ILE A 27 4.77 15.71 -7.70
CA ILE A 27 4.93 15.86 -6.25
C ILE A 27 4.66 14.53 -5.57
N ALA A 28 5.51 14.17 -4.62
CA ALA A 28 5.31 13.06 -3.70
C ALA A 28 5.63 13.53 -2.28
N PRO A 29 4.63 13.74 -1.41
CA PRO A 29 4.87 14.03 0.00
C PRO A 29 5.26 12.77 0.77
N ASP A 30 6.01 12.92 1.87
CA ASP A 30 5.91 11.93 2.95
C ASP A 30 4.52 12.05 3.55
N MET A 31 3.78 10.95 3.60
CA MET A 31 2.41 10.95 4.14
C MET A 31 2.44 11.16 5.67
N ARG A 32 1.30 11.52 6.27
CA ARG A 32 1.16 11.65 7.73
C ARG A 32 1.67 10.39 8.44
N GLY A 33 2.57 10.54 9.39
CA GLY A 33 3.23 9.45 10.12
C GLY A 33 4.55 8.98 9.52
N TYR A 34 5.00 9.58 8.41
CA TYR A 34 6.19 9.15 7.68
C TYR A 34 7.17 10.30 7.47
N GLY A 35 8.44 9.95 7.37
CA GLY A 35 9.52 10.84 6.92
C GLY A 35 9.58 12.16 7.69
N SER A 36 9.49 13.26 6.96
CA SER A 36 9.54 14.61 7.53
C SER A 36 8.16 15.17 7.91
N SER A 37 7.10 14.42 7.68
CA SER A 37 5.74 14.83 8.02
C SER A 37 5.41 14.63 9.51
N SER A 38 4.30 15.21 9.97
CA SER A 38 3.88 15.09 11.36
C SER A 38 3.58 13.62 11.74
N ILE A 39 3.92 13.26 12.98
CA ILE A 39 3.71 11.92 13.56
C ILE A 39 2.84 12.08 14.82
N PRO A 40 1.51 12.23 14.68
CA PRO A 40 0.59 12.31 15.80
C PRO A 40 0.62 11.06 16.69
N GLU A 41 0.34 11.22 17.99
CA GLU A 41 0.37 10.12 18.96
C GLU A 41 -0.87 9.21 18.85
N ASN A 42 -2.04 9.79 18.51
CA ASN A 42 -3.30 9.05 18.53
C ASN A 42 -3.52 8.31 17.22
N HIS A 43 -3.88 7.04 17.28
CA HIS A 43 -4.26 6.28 16.07
C HIS A 43 -5.35 6.98 15.26
N SER A 44 -6.29 7.62 15.94
CA SER A 44 -7.42 8.30 15.30
C SER A 44 -7.04 9.44 14.36
N ASP A 45 -5.85 9.99 14.51
CA ASP A 45 -5.34 11.07 13.67
C ASP A 45 -4.86 10.57 12.30
N TYR A 46 -4.82 9.24 12.13
CA TYR A 46 -4.46 8.55 10.89
C TYR A 46 -5.67 7.99 10.13
N CYS A 47 -6.88 8.43 10.46
CA CYS A 47 -8.06 8.00 9.71
C CYS A 47 -8.10 8.66 8.33
N MET A 48 -8.81 8.00 7.40
CA MET A 48 -8.86 8.40 5.99
C MET A 48 -9.31 9.86 5.80
N LYS A 49 -10.25 10.33 6.62
CA LYS A 49 -10.73 11.72 6.58
C LYS A 49 -9.60 12.73 6.80
N GLU A 50 -8.77 12.49 7.81
CA GLU A 50 -7.66 13.39 8.14
C GLU A 50 -6.58 13.38 7.05
N ILE A 51 -6.26 12.19 6.54
CA ILE A 51 -5.26 12.03 5.49
C ILE A 51 -5.71 12.65 4.16
N VAL A 52 -6.98 12.48 3.80
CA VAL A 52 -7.57 13.15 2.63
C VAL A 52 -7.51 14.68 2.83
N GLY A 53 -7.84 15.16 4.04
CA GLY A 53 -7.73 16.58 4.39
C GLY A 53 -6.33 17.14 4.15
N ASP A 54 -5.28 16.44 4.58
CA ASP A 54 -3.90 16.83 4.33
C ASP A 54 -3.60 17.01 2.83
N MET A 55 -4.11 16.11 2.00
CA MET A 55 -3.86 16.16 0.55
C MET A 55 -4.60 17.31 -0.12
N ILE A 56 -5.80 17.63 0.34
CA ILE A 56 -6.56 18.80 -0.15
C ILE A 56 -5.86 20.11 0.25
N GLU A 57 -5.37 20.20 1.49
CA GLU A 57 -4.60 21.35 1.96
C GLU A 57 -3.28 21.49 1.21
N LEU A 58 -2.56 20.39 0.97
CA LEU A 58 -1.34 20.39 0.18
C LEU A 58 -1.59 20.91 -1.23
N LEU A 59 -2.60 20.40 -1.93
CA LEU A 59 -2.97 20.86 -3.27
C LEU A 59 -3.23 22.38 -3.30
N SER A 60 -4.01 22.85 -2.33
CA SER A 60 -4.36 24.27 -2.19
C SER A 60 -3.12 25.13 -1.88
N SER A 61 -2.24 24.69 -0.98
CA SER A 61 -1.02 25.40 -0.59
C SER A 61 -0.04 25.56 -1.75
N LEU A 62 -0.06 24.61 -2.69
CA LEU A 62 0.74 24.65 -3.93
C LEU A 62 0.09 25.51 -5.02
N GLY A 63 -1.07 26.11 -4.76
CA GLY A 63 -1.77 26.99 -5.70
C GLY A 63 -2.48 26.25 -6.83
N HIS A 64 -2.70 24.95 -6.73
CA HIS A 64 -3.41 24.15 -7.71
C HIS A 64 -4.89 23.98 -7.33
N LYS A 65 -5.77 23.89 -8.34
CA LYS A 65 -7.20 23.65 -8.15
C LYS A 65 -7.59 22.19 -8.33
N GLU A 66 -6.86 21.46 -9.14
CA GLU A 66 -7.06 20.05 -9.44
C GLU A 66 -5.74 19.37 -9.75
N ALA A 67 -5.70 18.06 -9.60
CA ALA A 67 -4.53 17.24 -9.92
C ALA A 67 -4.94 15.89 -10.52
N ILE A 68 -3.98 15.22 -11.15
CA ILE A 68 -4.04 13.77 -11.37
C ILE A 68 -3.44 13.13 -10.12
N TRP A 69 -4.26 12.38 -9.41
CA TRP A 69 -3.89 11.71 -8.17
C TRP A 69 -3.37 10.30 -8.46
N VAL A 70 -2.18 9.97 -7.97
CA VAL A 70 -1.56 8.65 -8.14
C VAL A 70 -1.31 8.07 -6.77
N GLY A 71 -1.83 6.88 -6.49
CA GLY A 71 -1.67 6.19 -5.21
C GLY A 71 -1.10 4.79 -5.38
N HIS A 72 -0.32 4.35 -4.40
CA HIS A 72 0.18 2.99 -4.27
C HIS A 72 -0.07 2.50 -2.85
N ASP A 73 -0.43 1.23 -2.68
CA ASP A 73 -0.76 0.61 -1.40
C ASP A 73 -1.76 1.47 -0.60
N TRP A 74 -1.52 1.88 0.66
CA TRP A 74 -2.40 2.79 1.40
C TRP A 74 -2.62 4.15 0.73
N GLY A 75 -1.71 4.60 -0.13
CA GLY A 75 -1.94 5.79 -0.97
C GLY A 75 -3.09 5.61 -1.96
N SER A 76 -3.40 4.39 -2.39
CA SER A 76 -4.53 4.10 -3.28
C SER A 76 -5.90 4.34 -2.62
N PRO A 77 -6.21 3.80 -1.42
CA PRO A 77 -7.43 4.20 -0.68
C PRO A 77 -7.56 5.71 -0.49
N VAL A 78 -6.46 6.44 -0.29
CA VAL A 78 -6.50 7.90 -0.20
C VAL A 78 -6.99 8.52 -1.51
N VAL A 79 -6.41 8.15 -2.66
CA VAL A 79 -6.84 8.74 -3.94
C VAL A 79 -8.27 8.33 -4.32
N TRP A 80 -8.71 7.12 -3.97
CA TRP A 80 -10.11 6.71 -4.13
C TRP A 80 -11.05 7.58 -3.30
N ASN A 81 -10.71 7.87 -2.05
CA ASN A 81 -11.51 8.73 -1.18
C ASN A 81 -11.48 10.20 -1.61
N ILE A 82 -10.37 10.71 -2.13
CA ILE A 82 -10.32 12.03 -2.75
C ILE A 82 -11.31 12.09 -3.91
N ALA A 83 -11.35 11.08 -4.78
CA ALA A 83 -12.27 11.07 -5.91
C ALA A 83 -13.75 11.00 -5.52
N LEU A 84 -14.05 10.36 -4.38
CA LEU A 84 -15.42 10.25 -3.87
C LEU A 84 -15.88 11.50 -3.13
N HIS A 85 -15.07 12.05 -2.25
CA HIS A 85 -15.44 13.15 -1.36
C HIS A 85 -15.11 14.53 -1.92
N HIS A 86 -14.14 14.62 -2.84
CA HIS A 86 -13.62 15.86 -3.42
C HIS A 86 -13.46 15.74 -4.95
N PRO A 87 -14.50 15.33 -5.71
CA PRO A 87 -14.40 15.13 -7.17
C PRO A 87 -14.01 16.40 -7.93
N GLU A 88 -14.23 17.58 -7.35
CA GLU A 88 -13.87 18.89 -7.92
C GLU A 88 -12.37 19.11 -8.03
N VAL A 89 -11.56 18.45 -7.21
CA VAL A 89 -10.09 18.58 -7.25
C VAL A 89 -9.42 17.45 -8.04
N VAL A 90 -10.21 16.56 -8.66
CA VAL A 90 -9.71 15.41 -9.42
C VAL A 90 -9.81 15.68 -10.91
N LYS A 91 -8.66 15.71 -11.59
CA LYS A 91 -8.58 15.67 -13.05
C LYS A 91 -8.61 14.23 -13.55
N GLY A 92 -7.90 13.35 -12.89
CA GLY A 92 -7.86 11.91 -13.12
C GLY A 92 -7.23 11.18 -11.94
N LEU A 93 -7.35 9.87 -11.91
CA LEU A 93 -6.91 9.01 -10.82
C LEU A 93 -6.13 7.81 -11.36
N VAL A 94 -4.99 7.51 -10.75
CA VAL A 94 -4.21 6.30 -10.97
C VAL A 94 -4.10 5.56 -9.65
N SER A 95 -4.49 4.29 -9.62
CA SER A 95 -4.32 3.41 -8.46
C SER A 95 -3.43 2.25 -8.83
N LEU A 96 -2.37 2.05 -8.06
CA LEU A 96 -1.43 0.96 -8.18
C LEU A 96 -1.71 -0.07 -7.10
N CYS A 97 -1.91 -1.31 -7.49
CA CYS A 97 -2.21 -2.54 -6.75
C CYS A 97 -3.50 -2.56 -5.92
N VAL A 98 -3.97 -1.47 -5.33
CA VAL A 98 -5.17 -1.47 -4.47
C VAL A 98 -6.40 -1.00 -5.23
N SER A 99 -7.35 -1.90 -5.47
CA SER A 99 -8.61 -1.59 -6.14
C SER A 99 -9.56 -0.77 -5.26
N PHE A 100 -10.65 -0.31 -5.85
CA PHE A 100 -11.71 0.41 -5.15
C PHE A 100 -12.31 -0.42 -3.99
N GLY A 101 -12.67 0.27 -2.90
CA GLY A 101 -13.36 -0.35 -1.75
C GLY A 101 -12.46 -0.79 -0.60
N TRP A 102 -11.14 -0.55 -0.72
CA TRP A 102 -10.18 -0.84 0.35
C TRP A 102 -9.95 0.37 1.27
N GLY A 103 -9.42 0.12 2.47
CA GLY A 103 -9.11 1.14 3.48
C GLY A 103 -10.08 1.18 4.67
N GLY A 104 -11.17 0.39 4.62
CA GLY A 104 -12.11 0.19 5.74
C GLY A 104 -11.68 -0.92 6.70
N HIS A 105 -12.64 -1.42 7.48
CA HIS A 105 -12.39 -2.52 8.43
C HIS A 105 -12.08 -3.83 7.68
N PRO A 106 -11.06 -4.61 8.11
CA PRO A 106 -10.59 -5.79 7.37
C PRO A 106 -11.64 -6.90 7.21
N ASN A 107 -12.72 -6.92 8.02
CA ASN A 107 -13.83 -7.85 7.82
C ASN A 107 -14.47 -7.73 6.42
N SER A 108 -14.47 -6.56 5.82
CA SER A 108 -15.00 -6.34 4.46
C SER A 108 -14.20 -7.04 3.38
N TYR A 109 -12.94 -7.42 3.68
CA TYR A 109 -12.01 -8.05 2.74
C TYR A 109 -12.12 -9.57 2.73
N LEU A 110 -12.73 -10.19 3.74
CA LEU A 110 -12.78 -11.65 3.88
C LEU A 110 -13.50 -12.35 2.73
N SER A 111 -14.40 -11.65 2.05
CA SER A 111 -15.11 -12.18 0.86
C SER A 111 -14.19 -12.32 -0.36
N THR A 112 -13.02 -11.65 -0.37
CA THR A 112 -12.06 -11.70 -1.47
C THR A 112 -10.99 -12.78 -1.28
N VAL A 113 -10.98 -13.47 -0.12
CA VAL A 113 -10.01 -14.53 0.16
C VAL A 113 -10.27 -15.74 -0.74
N ASN A 114 -9.26 -16.13 -1.50
CA ASN A 114 -9.30 -17.36 -2.28
C ASN A 114 -9.26 -18.57 -1.35
N ARG A 115 -10.41 -19.21 -1.14
CA ARG A 115 -10.56 -20.33 -0.19
C ARG A 115 -9.96 -21.65 -0.66
N ALA A 116 -9.60 -21.77 -1.93
CA ALA A 116 -8.78 -22.88 -2.41
C ALA A 116 -7.32 -22.76 -1.96
N THR A 117 -6.80 -21.51 -1.95
CA THR A 117 -5.46 -21.21 -1.46
C THR A 117 -5.40 -21.12 0.07
N TYR A 118 -6.44 -20.56 0.69
CA TYR A 118 -6.53 -20.30 2.13
C TYR A 118 -7.78 -20.97 2.73
N PRO A 119 -7.75 -22.31 3.01
CA PRO A 119 -8.85 -23.00 3.67
C PRO A 119 -9.23 -22.30 4.97
N ILE A 120 -10.55 -22.12 5.21
CA ILE A 120 -11.05 -21.28 6.30
C ILE A 120 -10.65 -21.79 7.70
N ASP A 121 -10.58 -23.11 7.88
CA ASP A 121 -10.23 -23.73 9.15
C ASP A 121 -8.76 -23.51 9.55
N GLU A 122 -7.87 -23.28 8.56
CA GLU A 122 -6.44 -23.06 8.79
C GLU A 122 -6.03 -21.59 8.65
N TYR A 123 -6.69 -20.87 7.75
CA TYR A 123 -6.38 -19.47 7.39
C TYR A 123 -7.67 -18.63 7.40
N PRO A 124 -8.29 -18.43 8.58
CA PRO A 124 -9.60 -17.78 8.66
C PRO A 124 -9.64 -16.41 7.99
N TYR A 125 -8.53 -15.68 8.04
CA TYR A 125 -8.39 -14.34 7.48
C TYR A 125 -7.64 -14.30 6.14
N GLY A 126 -7.10 -15.44 5.66
CA GLY A 126 -6.30 -15.51 4.44
C GLY A 126 -5.13 -14.54 4.48
N GLN A 127 -4.83 -13.89 3.35
CA GLN A 127 -3.75 -12.90 3.23
C GLN A 127 -3.96 -11.64 4.09
N TRP A 128 -5.15 -11.42 4.65
CA TRP A 128 -5.49 -10.28 5.50
C TRP A 128 -5.22 -10.51 6.99
N ASP A 129 -4.69 -11.68 7.34
CA ASP A 129 -4.43 -12.10 8.73
C ASP A 129 -3.59 -11.07 9.50
N TYR A 130 -2.58 -10.46 8.85
CA TYR A 130 -1.74 -9.44 9.47
C TYR A 130 -2.53 -8.22 9.97
N MET A 131 -3.59 -7.80 9.26
CA MET A 131 -4.39 -6.64 9.67
C MET A 131 -5.17 -6.93 10.96
N PHE A 132 -5.71 -8.14 11.10
CA PHE A 132 -6.40 -8.56 12.33
C PHE A 132 -5.39 -8.69 13.47
N PHE A 133 -4.22 -9.26 13.19
CA PHE A 133 -3.16 -9.35 14.18
C PHE A 133 -2.72 -7.97 14.70
N TYR A 134 -2.61 -6.96 13.81
CA TYR A 134 -2.26 -5.58 14.20
C TYR A 134 -3.33 -4.95 15.09
N LEU A 135 -4.61 -5.17 14.80
CA LEU A 135 -5.70 -4.65 15.63
C LEU A 135 -5.64 -5.17 17.07
N ASP A 136 -5.25 -6.43 17.25
CA ASP A 136 -5.24 -7.09 18.55
C ASP A 136 -3.89 -6.96 19.28
N ASN A 137 -2.79 -6.74 18.54
CA ASN A 137 -1.42 -6.85 19.07
C ASN A 137 -0.51 -5.68 18.63
N PHE A 138 -1.04 -4.46 18.55
CA PHE A 138 -0.34 -3.30 17.98
C PHE A 138 1.08 -3.09 18.53
N GLU A 139 1.22 -3.05 19.86
CA GLU A 139 2.52 -2.79 20.50
C GLU A 139 3.50 -3.95 20.26
N LEU A 140 3.04 -5.19 20.30
CA LEU A 140 3.87 -6.36 19.97
C LEU A 140 4.40 -6.31 18.53
N VAL A 141 3.55 -5.94 17.57
CA VAL A 141 3.94 -5.79 16.16
C VAL A 141 5.00 -4.71 16.01
N LEU A 142 4.79 -3.58 16.68
CA LEU A 142 5.72 -2.46 16.66
C LEU A 142 7.09 -2.87 17.21
N ASP A 143 7.11 -3.47 18.40
CA ASP A 143 8.33 -3.96 19.04
C ASP A 143 9.09 -4.94 18.13
N GLN A 144 8.39 -5.88 17.51
CA GLN A 144 9.01 -6.88 16.63
C GLN A 144 9.63 -6.25 15.37
N MET A 145 8.95 -5.29 14.75
CA MET A 145 9.45 -4.63 13.54
C MET A 145 10.64 -3.73 13.84
N GLU A 146 10.61 -3.04 14.97
CA GLU A 146 11.65 -2.09 15.36
C GLU A 146 12.87 -2.77 15.96
N GLU A 147 12.72 -3.94 16.60
CA GLU A 147 13.83 -4.74 17.15
C GLU A 147 14.79 -5.19 16.02
N ASP A 148 14.29 -5.59 14.85
CA ASP A 148 15.09 -5.96 13.69
C ASP A 148 14.61 -5.23 12.42
N LEU A 149 14.66 -3.91 12.49
CA LEU A 149 14.16 -3.03 11.44
C LEU A 149 14.80 -3.30 10.07
N GLU A 150 16.10 -3.59 10.02
CA GLU A 150 16.80 -3.84 8.76
C GLU A 150 16.29 -5.11 8.09
N LYS A 151 16.10 -6.18 8.86
CA LYS A 151 15.53 -7.43 8.38
C LYS A 151 14.07 -7.26 7.96
N PHE A 152 13.27 -6.52 8.76
CA PHE A 152 11.90 -6.21 8.42
C PHE A 152 11.80 -5.48 7.08
N LEU A 153 12.61 -4.44 6.86
CA LEU A 153 12.64 -3.72 5.60
C LEU A 153 13.13 -4.58 4.43
N ALA A 154 14.16 -5.41 4.65
CA ALA A 154 14.69 -6.29 3.62
C ALA A 154 13.69 -7.37 3.17
N ILE A 155 12.81 -7.83 4.07
CA ILE A 155 11.74 -8.78 3.77
C ILE A 155 10.59 -8.07 3.04
N THR A 156 10.25 -6.85 3.47
CA THR A 156 9.12 -6.08 2.94
C THR A 156 9.41 -5.55 1.53
N PHE A 157 10.57 -4.95 1.32
CA PHE A 157 10.98 -4.37 0.03
C PHE A 157 11.67 -5.40 -0.85
N ARG A 158 10.88 -6.33 -1.41
CA ARG A 158 11.40 -7.45 -2.19
C ARG A 158 10.49 -7.78 -3.38
N ARG A 159 11.10 -8.15 -4.50
CA ARG A 159 10.38 -8.73 -5.63
C ARG A 159 9.97 -10.17 -5.32
N PRO A 160 8.89 -10.67 -5.92
CA PRO A 160 8.65 -12.10 -5.99
C PRO A 160 9.85 -12.80 -6.65
N SER A 161 10.43 -13.79 -5.97
CA SER A 161 11.55 -14.59 -6.47
C SER A 161 11.34 -16.05 -6.10
N ASP A 162 12.03 -16.96 -6.79
CA ASP A 162 12.00 -18.39 -6.48
C ASP A 162 12.46 -18.66 -5.03
N GLU A 163 13.41 -17.87 -4.53
CA GLU A 163 13.88 -17.93 -3.14
C GLU A 163 12.76 -17.56 -2.18
N THR A 164 12.09 -16.41 -2.40
CA THR A 164 10.96 -15.96 -1.58
C THR A 164 9.80 -16.96 -1.65
N ILE A 165 9.48 -17.46 -2.84
CA ILE A 165 8.45 -18.47 -3.05
C ILE A 165 8.79 -19.76 -2.31
N SER A 166 10.05 -20.22 -2.34
CA SER A 166 10.47 -21.44 -1.68
C SER A 166 10.34 -21.41 -0.16
N ILE A 167 10.55 -20.22 0.45
CA ILE A 167 10.44 -20.03 1.90
C ILE A 167 8.98 -20.18 2.38
N PHE A 168 8.04 -19.66 1.58
CA PHE A 168 6.61 -19.64 1.91
C PHE A 168 5.79 -20.70 1.17
N ASN A 169 6.46 -21.60 0.44
CA ASN A 169 5.80 -22.69 -0.26
C ASN A 169 5.54 -23.85 0.70
N THR A 170 4.27 -24.12 0.95
CA THR A 170 3.82 -25.25 1.77
C THR A 170 3.42 -26.43 0.88
N ALA A 171 3.06 -27.57 1.48
CA ALA A 171 2.52 -28.71 0.74
C ALA A 171 1.23 -28.38 -0.04
N GLU A 172 0.49 -27.35 0.42
CA GLU A 172 -0.74 -26.85 -0.21
C GLU A 172 -0.49 -25.71 -1.21
N GLY A 173 0.79 -25.36 -1.48
CA GLY A 173 1.20 -24.31 -2.39
C GLY A 173 1.67 -23.02 -1.69
N TYR A 174 2.00 -22.01 -2.51
CA TYR A 174 2.50 -20.73 -2.03
C TYR A 174 1.45 -19.98 -1.21
N LYS A 175 1.87 -19.50 -0.04
CA LYS A 175 1.08 -18.64 0.84
C LYS A 175 1.76 -17.29 1.01
N SER A 176 0.96 -16.22 1.02
CA SER A 176 1.49 -14.90 1.39
C SER A 176 2.06 -14.93 2.81
N PRO A 177 3.24 -14.31 3.04
CA PRO A 177 3.77 -14.14 4.40
C PRO A 177 2.75 -13.52 5.35
N THR A 178 1.93 -12.62 4.86
CA THR A 178 0.88 -11.92 5.63
C THR A 178 -0.22 -12.83 6.15
N ALA A 179 -0.43 -14.01 5.54
CA ALA A 179 -1.40 -15.02 6.00
C ALA A 179 -0.89 -15.86 7.19
N LEU A 180 0.39 -15.71 7.54
CA LEU A 180 1.07 -16.51 8.56
C LEU A 180 1.35 -15.72 9.85
N ILE A 181 0.98 -14.45 9.92
CA ILE A 181 1.35 -13.57 11.03
C ILE A 181 0.76 -14.07 12.35
N THR A 182 -0.53 -14.39 12.41
CA THR A 182 -1.15 -14.96 13.61
C THR A 182 -0.56 -16.33 13.97
N LYS A 183 -0.37 -17.22 12.98
CA LYS A 183 0.25 -18.53 13.21
C LYS A 183 1.66 -18.42 13.77
N ASN A 184 2.40 -17.41 13.34
CA ASN A 184 3.80 -17.19 13.74
C ASN A 184 3.91 -16.39 15.03
N GLY A 185 2.82 -15.82 15.57
CA GLY A 185 2.85 -14.93 16.74
C GLY A 185 3.47 -13.57 16.44
N GLY A 186 3.34 -13.10 15.20
CA GLY A 186 3.87 -11.85 14.68
C GLY A 186 4.85 -12.03 13.53
N TRP A 187 5.51 -10.95 13.15
CA TRP A 187 6.52 -10.95 12.09
C TRP A 187 7.80 -11.68 12.51
N PHE A 188 8.23 -11.45 13.75
CA PHE A 188 9.43 -12.04 14.33
C PHE A 188 9.11 -12.60 15.72
N ARG A 189 9.08 -13.90 15.86
CA ARG A 189 8.79 -14.54 17.14
C ARG A 189 10.07 -14.78 17.94
N GLN A 190 10.04 -14.50 19.26
CA GLN A 190 11.20 -14.59 20.15
C GLN A 190 11.42 -16.00 20.78
N ASP A 191 10.47 -16.92 20.72
CA ASP A 191 10.43 -18.15 21.52
C ASP A 191 10.77 -19.45 20.75
N GLY A 192 11.60 -19.33 19.72
CA GLY A 192 12.15 -20.50 19.02
C GLY A 192 11.25 -21.12 17.96
N TYR A 193 10.15 -20.48 17.60
CA TYR A 193 9.35 -20.88 16.47
C TYR A 193 10.04 -20.54 15.14
N GLN A 194 9.90 -21.42 14.13
CA GLN A 194 10.49 -21.25 12.79
C GLN A 194 9.69 -20.24 11.94
N GLY A 195 9.50 -19.02 12.43
CA GLY A 195 8.95 -17.91 11.64
C GLY A 195 10.03 -17.14 10.89
N LEU A 196 9.79 -15.87 10.64
CA LEU A 196 10.77 -14.99 9.98
C LEU A 196 12.10 -14.87 10.73
N ASN A 197 12.14 -15.14 12.04
CA ASN A 197 13.37 -15.22 12.84
C ASN A 197 14.32 -16.36 12.41
N SER A 198 13.78 -17.44 11.83
CA SER A 198 14.59 -18.53 11.30
C SER A 198 15.05 -18.31 9.87
N MET A 199 14.58 -17.24 9.22
CA MET A 199 15.08 -16.88 7.91
C MET A 199 16.56 -16.48 8.04
N PRO A 200 17.43 -16.97 7.15
CA PRO A 200 18.81 -16.51 7.10
C PRO A 200 18.83 -14.98 6.96
N GLU A 201 19.92 -14.35 7.29
CA GLU A 201 20.09 -12.94 6.99
C GLU A 201 19.76 -12.68 5.53
N ILE A 202 18.72 -11.90 5.30
CA ILE A 202 18.23 -11.58 3.95
C ILE A 202 18.79 -10.24 3.56
N ALA A 203 19.64 -10.21 2.54
CA ALA A 203 20.09 -8.97 1.95
C ALA A 203 18.93 -8.21 1.28
N PHE A 204 19.00 -6.89 1.26
CA PHE A 204 18.07 -6.08 0.48
C PHE A 204 18.05 -6.47 -1.00
N ASP A 205 16.88 -6.48 -1.62
CA ASP A 205 16.76 -6.60 -3.07
C ASP A 205 17.19 -5.30 -3.74
N ARG A 206 18.40 -5.31 -4.31
CA ARG A 206 19.01 -4.12 -4.92
C ARG A 206 18.29 -3.59 -6.17
N GLN A 207 17.34 -4.33 -6.70
CA GLN A 207 16.48 -3.85 -7.80
C GLN A 207 15.26 -3.09 -7.28
N ILE A 208 14.96 -3.20 -5.99
CA ILE A 208 13.92 -2.41 -5.30
C ILE A 208 14.55 -1.23 -4.59
N LEU A 209 15.52 -1.51 -3.72
CA LEU A 209 16.24 -0.49 -2.94
C LEU A 209 17.74 -0.58 -3.20
N SER A 210 18.34 0.45 -3.79
CA SER A 210 19.80 0.60 -3.79
C SER A 210 20.33 0.69 -2.35
N ASP A 211 21.63 0.52 -2.16
CA ASP A 211 22.25 0.65 -0.83
C ASP A 211 21.95 2.01 -0.19
N GLU A 212 22.01 3.07 -0.96
CA GLU A 212 21.72 4.44 -0.51
C GLU A 212 20.27 4.60 -0.07
N LYS A 213 19.32 4.07 -0.87
CA LYS A 213 17.90 4.11 -0.51
C LYS A 213 17.62 3.25 0.72
N ALA A 214 18.13 2.03 0.78
CA ALA A 214 17.97 1.16 1.94
C ALA A 214 18.46 1.85 3.22
N GLN A 215 19.62 2.51 3.18
CA GLN A 215 20.15 3.27 4.32
C GLN A 215 19.24 4.45 4.68
N PHE A 216 18.69 5.16 3.69
CA PHE A 216 17.75 6.25 3.92
C PHE A 216 16.48 5.78 4.65
N TYR A 217 15.90 4.63 4.23
CA TYR A 217 14.74 4.03 4.92
C TYR A 217 15.09 3.64 6.34
N ILE A 218 16.23 2.96 6.54
CA ILE A 218 16.71 2.53 7.85
C ILE A 218 16.85 3.74 8.78
N ASP A 219 17.56 4.79 8.33
CA ASP A 219 17.80 5.98 9.15
C ASP A 219 16.50 6.72 9.48
N THR A 220 15.60 6.82 8.49
CA THR A 220 14.30 7.47 8.68
C THR A 220 13.46 6.73 9.71
N PHE A 221 13.30 5.41 9.60
CA PHE A 221 12.49 4.64 10.53
C PHE A 221 13.17 4.42 11.89
N LYS A 222 14.51 4.39 11.97
CA LYS A 222 15.23 4.44 13.25
C LYS A 222 14.95 5.73 14.02
N ASN A 223 14.77 6.85 13.32
CA ASN A 223 14.49 8.13 13.95
C ASN A 223 13.00 8.32 14.30
N ASN A 224 12.10 7.86 13.46
CA ASN A 224 10.66 8.16 13.54
C ASN A 224 9.84 7.02 14.16
N GLY A 225 10.36 5.80 14.16
CA GLY A 225 9.63 4.59 14.48
C GLY A 225 8.61 4.20 13.41
N LEU A 226 7.91 3.08 13.67
CA LEU A 226 6.85 2.54 12.82
C LEU A 226 5.44 2.75 13.41
N ARG A 227 5.32 3.44 14.56
CA ARG A 227 4.01 3.72 15.18
C ARG A 227 3.09 4.50 14.25
N GLY A 228 3.58 5.57 13.62
CA GLY A 228 2.83 6.36 12.65
C GLY A 228 2.33 5.51 11.47
N PRO A 229 3.22 4.84 10.72
CA PRO A 229 2.85 3.91 9.65
C PRO A 229 1.82 2.86 10.06
N ASN A 230 2.03 2.16 11.17
CA ASN A 230 1.14 1.09 11.63
C ASN A 230 -0.22 1.62 12.10
N SER A 231 -0.29 2.89 12.55
CA SER A 231 -1.55 3.52 12.99
C SER A 231 -2.59 3.67 11.87
N TRP A 232 -2.19 3.61 10.60
CA TRP A 232 -3.12 3.62 9.47
C TRP A 232 -4.06 2.41 9.49
N TYR A 233 -3.59 1.25 9.95
CA TYR A 233 -4.38 0.02 10.07
C TYR A 233 -5.41 0.05 11.20
N MET A 234 -5.28 0.98 12.16
CA MET A 234 -6.12 1.05 13.36
C MET A 234 -7.46 1.78 13.14
N ASN A 235 -7.73 2.28 11.94
CA ASN A 235 -8.83 3.20 11.67
C ASN A 235 -9.97 2.62 10.81
N GLY A 236 -10.02 1.31 10.61
CA GLY A 236 -10.98 0.68 9.70
C GLY A 236 -12.43 1.12 9.92
N SER A 237 -12.92 1.09 11.19
CA SER A 237 -14.30 1.51 11.51
C SER A 237 -14.55 3.01 11.24
N LYS A 238 -13.57 3.88 11.52
CA LYS A 238 -13.70 5.33 11.22
C LYS A 238 -13.69 5.58 9.71
N ASN A 239 -12.91 4.80 8.97
CA ASN A 239 -12.85 4.89 7.52
C ASN A 239 -14.17 4.43 6.89
N ASP A 240 -14.79 3.36 7.42
CA ASP A 240 -16.13 2.93 7.03
C ASP A 240 -17.19 4.01 7.31
N ASP A 241 -17.10 4.68 8.44
CA ASP A 241 -18.02 5.78 8.78
C ASP A 241 -17.79 7.00 7.89
N TYR A 242 -16.55 7.30 7.50
CA TYR A 242 -16.27 8.34 6.53
C TYR A 242 -16.89 8.02 5.15
N ALA A 243 -16.74 6.79 4.68
CA ALA A 243 -17.35 6.35 3.43
C ALA A 243 -18.89 6.45 3.45
N LYS A 244 -19.55 6.18 4.59
CA LYS A 244 -21.02 6.32 4.75
C LYS A 244 -21.52 7.76 4.64
N GLN A 245 -20.67 8.78 4.86
CA GLN A 245 -21.06 10.21 4.72
C GLN A 245 -21.47 10.57 3.30
N LEU A 246 -21.11 9.76 2.30
CA LEU A 246 -21.56 9.94 0.92
C LEU A 246 -23.07 9.68 0.71
N GLY A 247 -23.74 9.08 1.71
CA GLY A 247 -25.19 8.85 1.66
C GLY A 247 -25.63 7.74 0.69
N GLY A 248 -24.70 7.03 0.07
CA GLY A 248 -24.95 5.94 -0.87
C GLY A 248 -23.83 5.77 -1.88
N PHE A 249 -24.05 4.87 -2.84
CA PHE A 249 -23.08 4.63 -3.90
C PHE A 249 -22.99 5.85 -4.84
N THR A 250 -21.77 6.36 -4.99
CA THR A 250 -21.45 7.45 -5.94
C THR A 250 -20.43 6.92 -6.94
N ALA A 251 -20.77 6.91 -8.23
CA ALA A 251 -19.86 6.49 -9.27
C ALA A 251 -18.77 7.55 -9.51
N ILE A 252 -17.54 7.11 -9.66
CA ILE A 252 -16.42 7.96 -10.08
C ILE A 252 -16.49 8.14 -11.59
N THR A 253 -16.74 9.39 -12.01
CA THR A 253 -16.92 9.75 -13.43
C THR A 253 -15.64 10.28 -14.10
N LYS A 254 -14.63 10.61 -13.30
CA LYS A 254 -13.31 11.03 -13.78
C LYS A 254 -12.56 9.85 -14.39
N PRO A 255 -11.64 10.09 -15.35
CA PRO A 255 -10.79 9.02 -15.88
C PRO A 255 -10.01 8.31 -14.76
N VAL A 256 -10.01 6.99 -14.78
CA VAL A 256 -9.31 6.13 -13.82
C VAL A 256 -8.40 5.15 -14.56
N LEU A 257 -7.15 5.06 -14.13
CA LEU A 257 -6.23 3.99 -14.47
C LEU A 257 -5.99 3.12 -13.24
N PHE A 258 -6.23 1.83 -13.36
CA PHE A 258 -5.82 0.84 -12.38
C PHE A 258 -4.72 -0.05 -12.95
N ILE A 259 -3.64 -0.28 -12.19
CA ILE A 259 -2.54 -1.17 -12.59
C ILE A 259 -2.35 -2.23 -11.50
N ALA A 260 -2.53 -3.50 -11.85
CA ALA A 260 -2.31 -4.64 -10.97
C ALA A 260 -0.88 -5.19 -11.09
N GLY A 261 -0.31 -5.65 -9.98
CA GLY A 261 0.86 -6.51 -9.96
C GLY A 261 0.42 -7.99 -10.11
N GLU A 262 0.85 -8.66 -11.18
CA GLU A 262 0.41 -10.04 -11.48
C GLU A 262 0.89 -11.06 -10.42
N ASN A 263 1.97 -10.72 -9.71
CA ASN A 263 2.59 -11.55 -8.69
C ASN A 263 2.49 -10.95 -7.28
N ASP A 264 1.59 -9.98 -7.06
CA ASP A 264 1.31 -9.49 -5.71
C ASP A 264 0.59 -10.58 -4.92
N SER A 265 1.20 -11.01 -3.81
CA SER A 265 0.68 -12.11 -3.00
C SER A 265 -0.40 -11.70 -2.00
N VAL A 266 -0.59 -10.40 -1.81
CA VAL A 266 -1.60 -9.82 -0.91
C VAL A 266 -2.77 -9.28 -1.73
N LEU A 267 -2.48 -8.43 -2.68
CA LEU A 267 -3.45 -7.76 -3.56
C LEU A 267 -3.56 -8.54 -4.88
N THR A 268 -4.06 -9.76 -4.74
CA THR A 268 -4.19 -10.70 -5.86
C THR A 268 -5.26 -10.25 -6.88
N PRO A 269 -5.27 -10.81 -8.10
CA PRO A 269 -6.28 -10.46 -9.11
C PRO A 269 -7.73 -10.58 -8.63
N GLU A 270 -8.03 -11.51 -7.72
CA GLU A 270 -9.37 -11.69 -7.14
C GLU A 270 -9.82 -10.48 -6.33
N THR A 271 -8.89 -9.68 -5.82
CA THR A 271 -9.18 -8.46 -5.05
C THR A 271 -9.61 -7.28 -5.92
N ASN A 272 -9.52 -7.38 -7.24
CA ASN A 272 -9.69 -6.27 -8.19
C ASN A 272 -11.13 -6.12 -8.71
N SER A 273 -12.08 -6.92 -8.25
CA SER A 273 -13.43 -7.03 -8.83
C SER A 273 -14.32 -5.79 -8.68
N HIS A 274 -13.97 -4.82 -7.83
CA HIS A 274 -14.84 -3.70 -7.48
C HIS A 274 -14.66 -2.45 -8.36
N ASN A 275 -13.57 -2.34 -9.11
CA ASN A 275 -13.27 -1.15 -9.91
C ASN A 275 -14.34 -0.85 -10.97
N ALA A 276 -14.75 -1.89 -11.72
CA ALA A 276 -15.75 -1.75 -12.79
C ALA A 276 -17.13 -1.32 -12.29
N MET A 277 -17.48 -1.63 -11.03
CA MET A 277 -18.74 -1.16 -10.43
C MET A 277 -18.64 0.30 -10.01
N ALA A 278 -17.44 0.75 -9.60
CA ALA A 278 -17.24 2.08 -9.05
C ALA A 278 -16.96 3.16 -10.10
N CYS A 279 -16.44 2.82 -11.26
CA CYS A 279 -15.91 3.77 -12.24
C CYS A 279 -16.67 3.71 -13.57
N THR A 280 -17.04 4.86 -14.11
CA THR A 280 -17.69 4.95 -15.44
C THR A 280 -16.68 5.11 -16.59
N ASN A 281 -15.45 5.53 -16.30
CA ASN A 281 -14.35 5.69 -17.25
C ASN A 281 -13.08 5.02 -16.69
N LEU A 282 -13.00 3.71 -16.83
CA LEU A 282 -11.96 2.85 -16.26
C LEU A 282 -11.06 2.27 -17.34
N THR A 283 -9.76 2.37 -17.12
CA THR A 283 -8.72 1.61 -17.83
C THR A 283 -8.03 0.69 -16.84
N GLU A 284 -7.98 -0.59 -17.12
CA GLU A 284 -7.25 -1.57 -16.31
C GLU A 284 -6.06 -2.13 -17.08
N LYS A 285 -4.94 -2.26 -16.38
CA LYS A 285 -3.69 -2.81 -16.87
C LYS A 285 -3.07 -3.71 -15.81
N SER A 286 -2.11 -4.55 -16.22
CA SER A 286 -1.27 -5.31 -15.31
C SER A 286 0.20 -5.23 -15.71
N LEU A 287 1.06 -5.51 -14.76
CA LEU A 287 2.50 -5.68 -14.95
C LEU A 287 2.96 -6.97 -14.27
N PRO A 288 3.90 -7.71 -14.86
CA PRO A 288 4.49 -8.89 -14.23
C PRO A 288 5.47 -8.47 -13.12
N THR A 289 4.93 -7.90 -12.07
CA THR A 289 5.59 -7.40 -10.84
C THR A 289 4.89 -7.94 -9.62
N GLY A 290 5.57 -7.88 -8.48
CA GLY A 290 4.93 -8.00 -7.18
C GLY A 290 4.29 -6.69 -6.75
N HIS A 291 4.36 -6.44 -5.44
CA HIS A 291 3.74 -5.27 -4.81
C HIS A 291 4.38 -3.94 -5.21
N TRP A 292 5.69 -3.90 -5.39
CA TRP A 292 6.48 -2.68 -5.55
C TRP A 292 6.64 -2.26 -7.03
N MET A 293 5.57 -2.33 -7.83
CA MET A 293 5.63 -2.17 -9.29
C MET A 293 6.33 -0.89 -9.76
N ALA A 294 6.16 0.22 -9.05
CA ALA A 294 6.79 1.49 -9.38
C ALA A 294 8.32 1.47 -9.21
N MET A 295 8.82 0.59 -8.33
CA MET A 295 10.25 0.37 -8.09
C MET A 295 10.80 -0.81 -8.89
N GLU A 296 10.00 -1.89 -9.07
CA GLU A 296 10.39 -3.09 -9.80
C GLU A 296 10.57 -2.85 -11.30
N LYS A 297 9.63 -2.11 -11.86
CA LYS A 297 9.57 -1.78 -13.30
C LYS A 297 9.22 -0.31 -13.52
N PRO A 298 10.10 0.61 -13.11
CA PRO A 298 9.80 2.04 -13.15
C PRO A 298 9.51 2.55 -14.57
N LEU A 299 10.24 2.06 -15.58
CA LEU A 299 10.07 2.51 -16.96
C LEU A 299 8.73 2.08 -17.53
N GLU A 300 8.34 0.81 -17.32
CA GLU A 300 7.06 0.26 -17.78
C GLU A 300 5.89 0.92 -17.05
N THR A 301 5.99 1.10 -15.74
CA THR A 301 4.99 1.79 -14.92
C THR A 301 4.80 3.23 -15.39
N ASN A 302 5.90 3.96 -15.57
CA ASN A 302 5.87 5.34 -16.06
C ASN A 302 5.25 5.45 -17.45
N LYS A 303 5.60 4.51 -18.35
CA LYS A 303 5.05 4.48 -19.69
C LYS A 303 3.55 4.25 -19.71
N LEU A 304 3.05 3.27 -18.93
CA LEU A 304 1.61 3.01 -18.84
C LEU A 304 0.84 4.23 -18.33
N ILE A 305 1.34 4.89 -17.28
CA ILE A 305 0.73 6.09 -16.73
C ILE A 305 0.77 7.24 -17.75
N HIS A 306 1.91 7.46 -18.39
CA HIS A 306 2.08 8.54 -19.36
C HIS A 306 1.23 8.34 -20.63
N ASP A 307 1.18 7.13 -21.16
CA ASP A 307 0.33 6.80 -22.31
C ASP A 307 -1.16 7.02 -21.99
N TRP A 308 -1.55 6.69 -20.77
CA TRP A 308 -2.90 6.96 -20.29
C TRP A 308 -3.17 8.47 -20.10
N PHE A 309 -2.20 9.26 -19.59
CA PHE A 309 -2.31 10.72 -19.55
C PHE A 309 -2.58 11.29 -20.93
N ASN A 310 -1.77 10.91 -21.91
CA ASN A 310 -1.88 11.41 -23.29
C ASN A 310 -3.21 10.99 -23.98
N SER A 311 -3.85 9.94 -23.48
CA SER A 311 -5.12 9.45 -24.05
C SER A 311 -6.34 10.14 -23.44
N ASN A 312 -6.19 10.80 -22.29
CA ASN A 312 -7.32 11.35 -21.53
C ASN A 312 -7.24 12.88 -21.31
N PHE A 313 -6.08 13.50 -21.50
CA PHE A 313 -5.85 14.92 -21.23
C PHE A 313 -5.07 15.62 -22.34
#